data_742e32ce96d5e8a52857d4936731f26c
#
_entry.id   742e32ce96d5e8a52857d4936731f26c
#
_cell.length_a   1.000
_cell.length_b   1.000
_cell.length_c   1.000
_cell.angle_alpha   90.00
_cell.angle_beta   90.00
_cell.angle_gamma   90.00
#
_symmetry.space_group_name_H-M   'P 1'
#
loop_
_entity.id
_entity.type
_entity.pdbx_description
1 polymer ?
#
loop_
_entity_poly.entity_id
_entity_poly.type
_entity_poly.pdbx_seq_one_letter_code
_entity_poly.pdbx_strand_id
1 'polypeptide(L)'
;MSEIRKSVTIDATAAELFAIVDDPTNFPKYVPNVTGVEDVTSSKGRIGDTFRVIYKVLGVTFDEKFTTTEYEHAKRITSSFKGGMNGSFRWTFEPDDRQCKVSVDIRYDVPGGALGKAVDAVMLERTNAKAIEGMLENLRRLVVKPVAPAHRQATAK
;
A
#
# COMPACT_ATOMS: atom_id res chain seq x y z
N MET A 1 5.49 -15.46 12.30
CA MET A 1 5.38 -14.12 11.70
C MET A 1 5.77 -14.19 10.25
N SER A 2 4.91 -13.69 9.39
CA SER A 2 5.20 -13.62 7.96
C SER A 2 5.81 -12.27 7.60
N GLU A 3 6.68 -12.28 6.59
CA GLU A 3 7.33 -11.06 6.13
C GLU A 3 7.27 -10.99 4.62
N ILE A 4 6.91 -9.82 4.08
CA ILE A 4 6.87 -9.57 2.64
C ILE A 4 7.73 -8.35 2.36
N ARG A 5 8.72 -8.49 1.48
CA ARG A 5 9.54 -7.38 1.02
C ARG A 5 9.48 -7.34 -0.48
N LYS A 6 9.05 -6.22 -1.02
CA LYS A 6 8.95 -6.03 -2.47
C LYS A 6 9.37 -4.61 -2.81
N SER A 7 9.88 -4.43 -4.01
CA SER A 7 10.23 -3.09 -4.48
C SER A 7 10.01 -2.99 -5.98
N VAL A 8 9.90 -1.75 -6.45
CA VAL A 8 9.77 -1.44 -7.87
C VAL A 8 10.41 -0.07 -8.09
N THR A 9 11.06 0.10 -9.25
CA THR A 9 11.57 1.41 -9.65
C THR A 9 10.55 2.03 -10.59
N ILE A 10 10.13 3.24 -10.27
CA ILE A 10 9.07 3.95 -10.98
C ILE A 10 9.63 5.24 -11.58
N ASP A 11 9.22 5.54 -12.79
CA ASP A 11 9.64 6.76 -13.50
C ASP A 11 8.81 7.95 -13.02
N ALA A 12 9.07 8.36 -11.79
CA ALA A 12 8.41 9.48 -11.13
C ALA A 12 9.28 9.90 -9.95
N THR A 13 9.03 11.10 -9.42
CA THR A 13 9.79 11.59 -8.28
C THR A 13 9.27 10.98 -6.98
N ALA A 14 10.13 10.95 -5.96
CA ALA A 14 9.73 10.50 -4.64
C ALA A 14 8.56 11.34 -4.11
N ALA A 15 8.57 12.64 -4.35
CA ALA A 15 7.49 13.52 -3.89
C ALA A 15 6.15 13.19 -4.54
N GLU A 16 6.15 12.90 -5.84
CA GLU A 16 4.93 12.53 -6.56
C GLU A 16 4.33 11.23 -6.02
N LEU A 17 5.17 10.23 -5.84
CA LEU A 17 4.75 8.93 -5.34
C LEU A 17 4.29 9.01 -3.89
N PHE A 18 5.04 9.75 -3.08
CA PHE A 18 4.70 9.92 -1.68
C PHE A 18 3.34 10.58 -1.52
N ALA A 19 3.04 11.59 -2.33
CA ALA A 19 1.76 12.30 -2.26
C ALA A 19 0.58 11.37 -2.48
N ILE A 20 0.74 10.38 -3.35
CA ILE A 20 -0.32 9.39 -3.61
C ILE A 20 -0.48 8.45 -2.42
N VAL A 21 0.64 7.91 -1.92
CA VAL A 21 0.61 6.93 -0.84
C VAL A 21 0.20 7.58 0.49
N ASP A 22 0.56 8.82 0.69
CA ASP A 22 0.28 9.56 1.92
C ASP A 22 -1.21 9.78 2.18
N ASP A 23 -2.02 9.72 1.14
CA ASP A 23 -3.48 9.84 1.27
C ASP A 23 -4.11 8.45 1.19
N PRO A 24 -4.56 7.90 2.33
CA PRO A 24 -5.13 6.55 2.34
C PRO A 24 -6.40 6.41 1.50
N THR A 25 -7.10 7.52 1.20
CA THR A 25 -8.29 7.45 0.34
C THR A 25 -7.94 7.05 -1.10
N ASN A 26 -6.66 7.10 -1.47
CA ASN A 26 -6.20 6.66 -2.77
C ASN A 26 -5.99 5.14 -2.85
N PHE A 27 -5.99 4.43 -1.73
CA PHE A 27 -5.70 2.99 -1.71
C PHE A 27 -6.54 2.19 -2.70
N PRO A 28 -7.86 2.38 -2.79
CA PRO A 28 -8.65 1.61 -3.76
C PRO A 28 -8.19 1.76 -5.21
N LYS A 29 -7.45 2.81 -5.52
CA LYS A 29 -6.96 3.06 -6.88
C LYS A 29 -5.80 2.14 -7.28
N TYR A 30 -5.05 1.63 -6.30
CA TYR A 30 -3.87 0.83 -6.61
C TYR A 30 -3.71 -0.43 -5.75
N VAL A 31 -4.38 -0.52 -4.61
CA VAL A 31 -4.26 -1.70 -3.74
C VAL A 31 -5.32 -2.71 -4.14
N PRO A 32 -4.91 -3.92 -4.58
CA PRO A 32 -5.89 -4.93 -4.98
C PRO A 32 -6.80 -5.34 -3.84
N ASN A 33 -8.04 -5.62 -4.16
CA ASN A 33 -9.03 -6.21 -3.25
C ASN A 33 -9.49 -5.30 -2.11
N VAL A 34 -9.08 -4.04 -2.09
CA VAL A 34 -9.57 -3.08 -1.11
C VAL A 34 -10.98 -2.67 -1.52
N THR A 35 -11.93 -2.86 -0.61
CA THR A 35 -13.33 -2.50 -0.84
C THR A 35 -13.71 -1.18 -0.17
N GLY A 36 -12.92 -0.72 0.80
CA GLY A 36 -13.20 0.55 1.45
C GLY A 36 -12.05 1.05 2.31
N VAL A 37 -12.01 2.36 2.47
CA VAL A 37 -11.13 3.04 3.42
C VAL A 37 -12.01 3.99 4.20
N GLU A 38 -12.00 3.88 5.53
CA GLU A 38 -12.90 4.60 6.41
C GLU A 38 -12.18 5.19 7.60
N ASP A 39 -12.86 6.11 8.29
CA ASP A 39 -12.38 6.69 9.55
C ASP A 39 -10.98 7.29 9.46
N VAL A 40 -10.71 8.00 8.37
CA VAL A 40 -9.41 8.63 8.15
C VAL A 40 -9.28 9.84 9.04
N THR A 41 -8.20 9.90 9.82
CA THR A 41 -7.84 11.10 10.58
C THR A 41 -6.57 11.69 9.97
N SER A 42 -6.42 12.99 10.09
CA SER A 42 -5.26 13.67 9.54
C SER A 42 -4.86 14.81 10.47
N SER A 43 -3.65 14.73 10.99
CA SER A 43 -3.09 15.75 11.86
C SER A 43 -1.86 16.38 11.22
N LYS A 44 -1.42 17.49 11.76
CA LYS A 44 -0.27 18.20 11.22
C LYS A 44 1.02 17.38 11.31
N GLY A 45 1.21 16.67 12.41
CA GLY A 45 2.42 15.88 12.63
C GLY A 45 2.36 14.48 12.03
N ARG A 46 1.20 14.02 11.64
CA ARG A 46 0.91 12.72 11.03
C ARG A 46 1.08 11.53 11.97
N ILE A 47 1.99 11.58 12.92
CA ILE A 47 2.18 10.48 13.88
C ILE A 47 0.91 10.33 14.71
N GLY A 48 0.41 9.10 14.80
CA GLY A 48 -0.84 8.80 15.50
C GLY A 48 -2.08 8.88 14.64
N ASP A 49 -1.96 9.36 13.39
CA ASP A 49 -3.09 9.36 12.47
C ASP A 49 -3.53 7.95 12.17
N THR A 50 -4.83 7.76 12.03
CA THR A 50 -5.43 6.44 11.84
C THR A 50 -6.34 6.40 10.62
N PHE A 51 -6.53 5.21 10.10
CA PHE A 51 -7.53 4.92 9.08
C PHE A 51 -7.84 3.43 9.12
N ARG A 52 -8.99 3.05 8.60
CA ARG A 52 -9.37 1.64 8.50
C ARG A 52 -9.37 1.22 7.04
N VAL A 53 -8.85 0.03 6.77
CA VAL A 53 -8.85 -0.55 5.44
C VAL A 53 -9.65 -1.84 5.47
N ILE A 54 -10.60 -1.96 4.57
CA ILE A 54 -11.42 -3.15 4.43
C ILE A 54 -11.07 -3.79 3.09
N TYR A 55 -10.69 -5.06 3.13
CA TYR A 55 -10.27 -5.77 1.92
C TYR A 55 -10.60 -7.25 2.02
N LYS A 56 -10.57 -7.94 0.89
CA LYS A 56 -10.84 -9.37 0.82
C LYS A 56 -9.63 -10.14 0.36
N VAL A 57 -9.37 -11.26 1.03
CA VAL A 57 -8.33 -12.21 0.65
C VAL A 57 -8.89 -13.61 0.80
N LEU A 58 -8.83 -14.40 -0.26
CA LEU A 58 -9.31 -15.80 -0.26
C LEU A 58 -10.74 -15.92 0.28
N GLY A 59 -11.60 -14.97 -0.10
CA GLY A 59 -13.00 -14.99 0.33
C GLY A 59 -13.28 -14.50 1.73
N VAL A 60 -12.24 -14.12 2.48
CA VAL A 60 -12.36 -13.60 3.84
C VAL A 60 -12.22 -12.09 3.82
N THR A 61 -13.13 -11.40 4.49
CA THR A 61 -13.06 -9.95 4.64
C THR A 61 -12.21 -9.59 5.85
N PHE A 62 -11.23 -8.74 5.63
CA PHE A 62 -10.39 -8.18 6.68
C PHE A 62 -10.74 -6.71 6.88
N ASP A 63 -10.74 -6.29 8.14
CA ASP A 63 -10.98 -4.91 8.53
C ASP A 63 -9.89 -4.55 9.53
N GLU A 64 -8.95 -3.71 9.12
CA GLU A 64 -7.78 -3.40 9.92
C GLU A 64 -7.64 -1.92 10.14
N LYS A 65 -7.34 -1.55 11.38
CA LYS A 65 -7.06 -0.18 11.75
C LYS A 65 -5.56 0.06 11.67
N PHE A 66 -5.17 0.99 10.82
CA PHE A 66 -3.79 1.41 10.64
C PHE A 66 -3.52 2.66 11.49
N THR A 67 -2.37 2.69 12.13
CA THR A 67 -1.91 3.84 12.91
C THR A 67 -0.52 4.22 12.44
N THR A 68 -0.33 5.47 12.04
CA THR A 68 0.98 5.96 11.59
C THR A 68 1.91 6.06 12.79
N THR A 69 3.03 5.33 12.73
CA THR A 69 4.03 5.30 13.80
C THR A 69 5.33 5.99 13.41
N GLU A 70 5.58 6.15 12.12
CA GLU A 70 6.78 6.80 11.63
C GLU A 70 6.42 7.56 10.36
N TYR A 71 6.91 8.79 10.26
CA TYR A 71 6.57 9.64 9.12
C TYR A 71 7.72 10.57 8.80
N GLU A 72 8.28 10.42 7.59
CA GLU A 72 9.32 11.31 7.10
C GLU A 72 8.97 11.67 5.66
N HIS A 73 8.68 12.93 5.41
CA HIS A 73 8.15 13.39 4.14
C HIS A 73 9.02 12.96 2.95
N ALA A 74 8.37 12.38 1.95
CA ALA A 74 8.99 11.89 0.70
C ALA A 74 10.08 10.82 0.91
N LYS A 75 10.14 10.23 2.11
CA LYS A 75 11.13 9.19 2.42
C LYS A 75 10.50 7.93 3.00
N ARG A 76 9.64 8.06 4.00
CA ARG A 76 9.18 6.88 4.72
C ARG A 76 7.87 7.10 5.44
N ILE A 77 7.00 6.12 5.37
CA ILE A 77 5.80 6.05 6.19
C ILE A 77 5.74 4.64 6.76
N THR A 78 5.61 4.55 8.08
CA THR A 78 5.39 3.27 8.73
C THR A 78 4.08 3.33 9.51
N SER A 79 3.30 2.28 9.40
CA SER A 79 2.06 2.13 10.16
C SER A 79 2.05 0.79 10.84
N SER A 80 1.46 0.74 12.04
CA SER A 80 1.07 -0.52 12.64
C SER A 80 -0.37 -0.79 12.25
N PHE A 81 -0.77 -2.05 12.16
CA PHE A 81 -2.17 -2.37 11.88
C PHE A 81 -2.64 -3.50 12.79
N LYS A 82 -3.94 -3.44 13.11
CA LYS A 82 -4.61 -4.41 13.96
C LYS A 82 -5.99 -4.71 13.42
N GLY A 83 -6.39 -5.96 13.54
CA GLY A 83 -7.70 -6.42 13.08
C GLY A 83 -7.63 -7.88 12.71
N GLY A 84 -8.02 -8.20 11.49
CA GLY A 84 -7.94 -9.56 10.99
C GLY A 84 -6.51 -10.11 11.01
N MET A 85 -5.55 -9.24 10.70
CA MET A 85 -4.13 -9.54 10.90
C MET A 85 -3.53 -8.40 11.70
N ASN A 86 -2.41 -8.65 12.38
CA ASN A 86 -1.72 -7.63 13.16
C ASN A 86 -0.28 -7.52 12.67
N GLY A 87 0.21 -6.31 12.54
CA GLY A 87 1.59 -6.15 12.07
C GLY A 87 2.01 -4.74 11.80
N SER A 88 2.98 -4.60 10.91
CA SER A 88 3.50 -3.30 10.49
C SER A 88 3.66 -3.26 8.98
N PHE A 89 3.53 -2.06 8.44
CA PHE A 89 3.61 -1.81 7.01
C PHE A 89 4.50 -0.59 6.82
N ARG A 90 5.64 -0.76 6.17
CA ARG A 90 6.58 0.33 5.93
C ARG A 90 6.74 0.59 4.44
N TRP A 91 6.54 1.83 4.06
CA TRP A 91 6.85 2.34 2.74
C TRP A 91 8.18 3.10 2.80
N THR A 92 9.03 2.87 1.83
CA THR A 92 10.30 3.62 1.68
C THR A 92 10.41 4.13 0.25
N PHE A 93 10.83 5.38 0.09
CA PHE A 93 10.96 6.04 -1.19
C PHE A 93 12.41 6.52 -1.34
N GLU A 94 13.13 5.92 -2.30
CA GLU A 94 14.56 6.23 -2.52
C GLU A 94 14.73 6.84 -3.90
N PRO A 95 15.09 8.12 -3.99
CA PRO A 95 15.36 8.74 -5.29
C PRO A 95 16.51 8.05 -6.02
N ASP A 96 16.36 7.91 -7.33
CA ASP A 96 17.34 7.28 -8.21
C ASP A 96 17.31 8.04 -9.53
N ASP A 97 18.10 9.12 -9.61
CA ASP A 97 18.05 10.09 -10.71
C ASP A 97 16.63 10.67 -10.85
N ARG A 98 15.99 10.43 -11.99
CA ARG A 98 14.64 10.91 -12.25
C ARG A 98 13.59 9.91 -11.85
N GLN A 99 14.05 8.78 -11.32
CA GLN A 99 13.18 7.69 -10.90
C GLN A 99 13.16 7.60 -9.39
N CYS A 100 12.33 6.73 -8.89
CA CYS A 100 12.26 6.47 -7.46
C CYS A 100 12.09 4.98 -7.24
N LYS A 101 12.89 4.41 -6.36
CA LYS A 101 12.71 3.03 -5.93
C LYS A 101 11.74 3.06 -4.76
N VAL A 102 10.58 2.45 -4.95
CA VAL A 102 9.57 2.31 -3.91
C VAL A 102 9.67 0.91 -3.35
N SER A 103 9.82 0.82 -2.04
CA SER A 103 9.93 -0.46 -1.34
C SER A 103 8.86 -0.55 -0.28
N VAL A 104 8.36 -1.76 -0.06
CA VAL A 104 7.47 -2.05 1.05
C VAL A 104 8.04 -3.21 1.85
N ASP A 105 7.91 -3.10 3.16
CA ASP A 105 8.31 -4.13 4.11
C ASP A 105 7.12 -4.34 5.05
N ILE A 106 6.50 -5.50 4.95
CA ILE A 106 5.30 -5.82 5.70
C ILE A 106 5.59 -7.03 6.58
N ARG A 107 5.28 -6.90 7.85
CA ARG A 107 5.39 -7.99 8.81
C ARG A 107 4.03 -8.18 9.46
N TYR A 108 3.58 -9.42 9.54
CA TYR A 108 2.28 -9.66 10.11
C TYR A 108 2.16 -11.03 10.76
N ASP A 109 1.24 -11.10 11.72
CA ASP A 109 0.80 -12.33 12.34
C ASP A 109 -0.70 -12.47 12.11
N VAL A 110 -1.12 -13.70 11.93
CA VAL A 110 -2.54 -14.01 11.86
C VAL A 110 -2.96 -14.48 13.26
N PRO A 111 -3.84 -13.73 13.94
CA PRO A 111 -4.28 -14.12 15.27
C PRO A 111 -4.94 -15.51 15.23
N GLY A 112 -4.68 -16.30 16.25
CA GLY A 112 -5.26 -17.63 16.35
C GLY A 112 -6.77 -17.58 16.29
N GLY A 113 -7.35 -18.35 15.38
CA GLY A 113 -8.78 -18.40 15.19
C GLY A 113 -9.36 -17.32 14.31
N ALA A 114 -8.61 -16.27 13.97
CA ALA A 114 -9.12 -15.17 13.16
C ALA A 114 -9.56 -15.63 11.78
N LEU A 115 -8.84 -16.59 11.19
CA LEU A 115 -9.17 -17.16 9.88
C LEU A 115 -9.86 -18.51 10.00
N GLY A 116 -9.93 -19.04 11.21
CA GLY A 116 -10.42 -20.39 11.42
C GLY A 116 -9.54 -21.38 10.68
N LYS A 117 -10.11 -22.53 10.38
CA LYS A 117 -9.40 -23.59 9.65
C LYS A 117 -9.58 -23.44 8.13
N ALA A 118 -10.25 -22.38 7.69
CA ALA A 118 -10.65 -22.25 6.31
C ALA A 118 -9.54 -21.75 5.39
N VAL A 119 -8.48 -21.18 5.96
CA VAL A 119 -7.41 -20.56 5.16
C VAL A 119 -6.07 -21.16 5.53
N ASP A 120 -5.38 -21.67 4.51
CA ASP A 120 -4.05 -22.20 4.65
C ASP A 120 -3.05 -21.03 4.78
N ALA A 121 -2.20 -21.07 5.81
CA ALA A 121 -1.24 -20.01 6.07
C ALA A 121 -0.27 -19.79 4.91
N VAL A 122 0.16 -20.86 4.25
CA VAL A 122 1.07 -20.77 3.11
C VAL A 122 0.37 -20.11 1.92
N MET A 123 -0.88 -20.49 1.68
CA MET A 123 -1.66 -19.91 0.61
C MET A 123 -1.95 -18.43 0.87
N LEU A 124 -2.24 -18.07 2.11
CA LEU A 124 -2.46 -16.68 2.50
C LEU A 124 -1.20 -15.86 2.22
N GLU A 125 -0.03 -16.37 2.61
CA GLU A 125 1.23 -15.69 2.41
C GLU A 125 1.52 -15.46 0.91
N ARG A 126 1.29 -16.47 0.09
CA ARG A 126 1.47 -16.36 -1.36
C ARG A 126 0.51 -15.34 -1.96
N THR A 127 -0.74 -15.37 -1.53
CA THR A 127 -1.76 -14.45 -2.02
C THR A 127 -1.42 -13.02 -1.64
N ASN A 128 -1.00 -12.80 -0.40
CA ASN A 128 -0.59 -11.49 0.06
C ASN A 128 0.63 -10.98 -0.70
N ALA A 129 1.62 -11.83 -0.93
CA ALA A 129 2.82 -11.44 -1.68
C ALA A 129 2.46 -11.01 -3.10
N LYS A 130 1.58 -11.74 -3.76
CA LYS A 130 1.11 -11.39 -5.10
C LYS A 130 0.33 -10.07 -5.09
N ALA A 131 -0.49 -9.87 -4.08
CA ALA A 131 -1.26 -8.64 -3.96
C ALA A 131 -0.33 -7.42 -3.82
N ILE A 132 0.76 -7.57 -3.07
CA ILE A 132 1.72 -6.49 -2.89
C ILE A 132 2.48 -6.21 -4.19
N GLU A 133 2.84 -7.24 -4.95
CA GLU A 133 3.44 -7.05 -6.28
C GLU A 133 2.48 -6.29 -7.20
N GLY A 134 1.21 -6.69 -7.19
CA GLY A 134 0.18 -6.02 -7.97
C GLY A 134 -0.04 -4.58 -7.53
N MET A 135 0.02 -4.33 -6.23
CA MET A 135 -0.10 -2.99 -5.67
C MET A 135 1.00 -2.07 -6.22
N LEU A 136 2.25 -2.53 -6.18
CA LEU A 136 3.37 -1.73 -6.67
C LEU A 136 3.28 -1.49 -8.17
N GLU A 137 2.88 -2.49 -8.92
CA GLU A 137 2.71 -2.34 -10.37
C GLU A 137 1.56 -1.39 -10.69
N ASN A 138 0.47 -1.46 -9.95
CA ASN A 138 -0.66 -0.55 -10.12
C ASN A 138 -0.25 0.90 -9.78
N LEU A 139 0.56 1.07 -8.73
CA LEU A 139 1.07 2.38 -8.36
C LEU A 139 1.93 2.94 -9.49
N ARG A 140 2.79 2.11 -10.08
CA ARG A 140 3.60 2.52 -11.23
C ARG A 140 2.72 3.01 -12.39
N ARG A 141 1.68 2.25 -12.71
CA ARG A 141 0.77 2.62 -13.79
C ARG A 141 -0.01 3.89 -13.52
N LEU A 142 -0.31 4.13 -12.26
CA LEU A 142 -1.08 5.29 -11.86
C LEU A 142 -0.28 6.58 -12.06
N VAL A 143 1.03 6.52 -11.88
CA VAL A 143 1.92 7.69 -11.93
C VAL A 143 2.55 7.86 -13.31
N VAL A 144 3.02 6.76 -13.90
CA VAL A 144 3.56 6.77 -15.24
C VAL A 144 2.37 6.70 -16.18
N LYS A 145 1.67 7.81 -16.29
CA LYS A 145 0.57 7.86 -17.23
C LYS A 145 1.11 7.72 -18.62
N PRO A 146 0.41 6.98 -19.46
CA PRO A 146 0.74 6.95 -20.86
C PRO A 146 0.75 8.38 -21.33
N VAL A 147 1.78 8.68 -21.90
CA VAL A 147 1.92 9.97 -22.52
C VAL A 147 0.79 10.09 -23.51
N ALA A 148 0.28 10.28 -23.23
CA ALA A 148 -0.54 10.39 -23.81
C ALA A 148 -0.90 10.44 -24.65
N PRO A 149 -0.90 10.25 -24.71
CA PRO A 149 -1.34 10.25 -25.31
C PRO A 149 -1.60 10.75 -25.77
N ALA A 150 -1.25 10.87 -25.73
CA ALA A 150 -1.68 11.24 -26.10
C ALA A 150 -1.85 11.84 -26.41
N HIS A 151 -1.23 11.97 -26.35
CA HIS A 151 -1.56 12.26 -26.72
C HIS A 151 -1.77 12.62 -26.94
N ARG A 152 -1.48 12.76 -27.09
CA ARG A 152 -1.80 12.87 -27.45
C ARG A 152 -2.15 13.52 -27.56
N GLN A 153 -2.01 13.79 -27.64
CA GLN A 153 -2.46 14.22 -27.97
C GLN A 153 -2.67 14.76 -28.22
N ALA A 154 -2.40 15.05 -28.43
CA ALA A 154 -2.73 15.42 -28.79
C ALA A 154 -2.89 15.95 -29.06
N THR A 155 -2.61 16.04 -29.27
CA THR A 155 -2.97 16.31 -29.74
C THR A 155 -3.31 16.72 -29.96
N ALA A 156 -3.05 16.91 -30.14
CA ALA A 156 -3.52 17.07 -30.47
C ALA A 156 -3.91 17.49 -30.68
N LYS A 157 -3.73 17.77 -30.90
CA LYS A 157 -4.24 17.97 -31.22
C LYS A 157 -4.56 17.98 -31.48
#